data_3edc1292f38189422ef86b4567310f5a
#
_entry.id   3edc1292f38189422ef86b4567310f5a
#
_cell.length_a   1.000
_cell.length_b   1.000
_cell.length_c   1.000
_cell.angle_alpha   90.00
_cell.angle_beta   90.00
_cell.angle_gamma   90.00
#
_symmetry.space_group_name_H-M   'P 1'
#
loop_
_entity.id
_entity.type
_entity.pdbx_description
1 polymer ?
#
loop_
_entity_poly.entity_id
_entity_poly.type
_entity_poly.pdbx_seq_one_letter_code
_entity_poly.pdbx_strand_id
1 'polypeptide(L)'
;CREFGRRPKYPNNLETMGLVRIQYPKLALVASRRPAVEMAGFTLDEWRSFLKIALDFFVRESRAVQLPGSWDRWGAERIFSKQLLPPASLEKTTRKQIKWPRVRKTSRQSRLVRLLAYALQLDPSLETSRDRIDALLLAAWEDLTLTTNLLQAGADQGRYLDMADMAFQPLTQGWICPVTRRVLDVTLRNIPPYLPEKPGHEGVARCQRVTIPVCDVLTQDFPHDDARVAATRAWVQAHPVLQGAIEEGIWSNLNDRVVEGAGYFRAVEHSAQQSGKRLEHYEDLFKRGQINLMSCSTTMEMGVDIGGINMVAMNNVPPHP
;
A
#
# COMPACT_ATOMS: atom_id res chain seq x y z
N CYS A 1 2.01 5.61 -7.53
CA CYS A 1 2.42 6.07 -6.19
C CYS A 1 1.25 6.22 -5.22
N ARG A 2 0.15 6.87 -5.61
CA ARG A 2 -1.02 7.02 -4.72
C ARG A 2 -1.65 5.69 -4.34
N GLU A 3 -1.66 4.71 -5.22
CA GLU A 3 -2.25 3.39 -4.98
C GLU A 3 -1.43 2.56 -3.96
N PHE A 4 -0.11 2.76 -3.92
CA PHE A 4 0.80 1.98 -3.06
C PHE A 4 1.33 2.76 -1.85
N GLY A 5 1.28 4.08 -1.89
CA GLY A 5 1.69 4.95 -0.78
C GLY A 5 0.62 5.17 0.28
N ARG A 6 -0.57 4.62 0.14
CA ARG A 6 -1.65 4.82 1.09
C ARG A 6 -1.49 3.93 2.31
N ARG A 7 -1.72 4.53 3.48
CA ARG A 7 -1.78 3.78 4.74
C ARG A 7 -2.85 2.69 4.67
N PRO A 8 -2.68 1.56 5.37
CA PRO A 8 -3.67 0.46 5.40
C PRO A 8 -5.10 0.87 5.81
N LYS A 9 -5.27 2.08 6.31
CA LYS A 9 -6.57 2.66 6.68
C LYS A 9 -7.47 2.98 5.48
N TYR A 10 -6.90 3.07 4.27
CA TYR A 10 -7.67 3.40 3.06
C TYR A 10 -7.89 2.12 2.24
N PRO A 11 -9.11 1.59 2.23
CA PRO A 11 -9.40 0.26 1.69
C PRO A 11 -9.38 0.17 0.16
N ASN A 12 -9.19 1.26 -0.55
CA ASN A 12 -9.54 1.36 -1.96
C ASN A 12 -8.32 1.48 -2.89
N ASN A 13 -7.25 0.76 -2.62
CA ASN A 13 -6.14 0.64 -3.57
C ASN A 13 -5.98 -0.82 -4.04
N LEU A 14 -5.38 -1.01 -5.20
CA LEU A 14 -5.22 -2.32 -5.83
C LEU A 14 -4.54 -3.36 -4.94
N GLU A 15 -3.59 -2.94 -4.12
CA GLU A 15 -2.89 -3.81 -3.19
C GLU A 15 -3.82 -4.27 -2.04
N THR A 16 -4.54 -3.34 -1.39
CA THR A 16 -5.44 -3.68 -0.28
C THR A 16 -6.69 -4.43 -0.73
N MET A 17 -7.04 -4.33 -2.00
CA MET A 17 -8.09 -5.11 -2.65
C MET A 17 -7.63 -6.54 -3.02
N GLY A 18 -6.35 -6.85 -2.84
CA GLY A 18 -5.81 -8.17 -3.14
C GLY A 18 -5.65 -8.45 -4.64
N LEU A 19 -5.61 -7.42 -5.49
CA LEU A 19 -5.48 -7.60 -6.94
C LEU A 19 -4.04 -7.55 -7.43
N VAL A 20 -3.20 -6.74 -6.78
CA VAL A 20 -1.81 -6.50 -7.15
C VAL A 20 -0.91 -6.61 -5.94
N ARG A 21 0.30 -7.10 -6.13
CA ARG A 21 1.37 -7.10 -5.13
C ARG A 21 2.56 -6.29 -5.60
N ILE A 22 3.25 -5.68 -4.63
CA ILE A 22 4.56 -5.08 -4.85
C ILE A 22 5.62 -6.15 -4.67
N GLN A 23 6.56 -6.22 -5.59
CA GLN A 23 7.74 -7.06 -5.47
C GLN A 23 9.01 -6.23 -5.50
N TYR A 24 10.03 -6.74 -4.84
CA TYR A 24 11.40 -6.23 -4.86
C TYR A 24 12.31 -7.33 -5.40
N PRO A 25 12.52 -7.40 -6.74
CA PRO A 25 13.23 -8.53 -7.37
C PRO A 25 14.63 -8.77 -6.79
N LYS A 26 15.31 -7.69 -6.39
CA LYS A 26 16.65 -7.78 -5.77
C LYS A 26 16.67 -8.53 -4.43
N LEU A 27 15.53 -8.78 -3.78
CA LEU A 27 15.52 -9.63 -2.57
C LEU A 27 15.96 -11.07 -2.86
N ALA A 28 15.91 -11.52 -4.12
CA ALA A 28 16.46 -12.81 -4.53
C ALA A 28 17.98 -12.90 -4.33
N LEU A 29 18.70 -11.77 -4.32
CA LEU A 29 20.15 -11.71 -4.05
C LEU A 29 20.52 -12.11 -2.63
N VAL A 30 19.58 -12.11 -1.68
CA VAL A 30 19.80 -12.66 -0.34
C VAL A 30 19.81 -14.19 -0.46
N ALA A 31 20.98 -14.75 -0.71
CA ALA A 31 21.19 -16.20 -0.95
C ALA A 31 21.55 -16.98 0.32
N SER A 32 21.99 -16.31 1.38
CA SER A 32 22.38 -16.91 2.66
C SER A 32 21.77 -16.16 3.84
N ARG A 33 21.72 -16.83 4.97
CA ARG A 33 21.25 -16.24 6.23
C ARG A 33 22.43 -15.72 7.03
N ARG A 34 22.27 -14.54 7.61
CA ARG A 34 23.25 -14.01 8.57
C ARG A 34 23.18 -14.78 9.90
N PRO A 35 24.22 -14.78 10.71
CA PRO A 35 24.24 -15.53 11.98
C PRO A 35 23.03 -15.25 12.89
N ALA A 36 22.63 -13.99 13.04
CA ALA A 36 21.46 -13.63 13.84
C ALA A 36 20.15 -14.24 13.29
N VAL A 37 20.02 -14.37 11.96
CA VAL A 37 18.86 -14.95 11.29
C VAL A 37 18.84 -16.47 11.46
N GLU A 38 20.01 -17.12 11.40
CA GLU A 38 20.15 -18.57 11.65
C GLU A 38 19.82 -18.90 13.09
N MET A 39 20.38 -18.16 14.06
CA MET A 39 20.09 -18.32 15.47
C MET A 39 18.61 -18.11 15.81
N ALA A 40 17.91 -17.29 15.08
CA ALA A 40 16.47 -17.09 15.23
C ALA A 40 15.62 -18.19 14.57
N GLY A 41 16.24 -19.13 13.86
CA GLY A 41 15.58 -20.25 13.20
C GLY A 41 14.68 -19.83 12.03
N PHE A 42 14.97 -18.72 11.37
CA PHE A 42 14.26 -18.34 10.14
C PHE A 42 14.78 -19.14 8.95
N THR A 43 13.86 -19.61 8.11
CA THR A 43 14.21 -20.05 6.77
C THR A 43 14.60 -18.86 5.89
N LEU A 44 15.25 -19.11 4.76
CA LEU A 44 15.60 -18.04 3.81
C LEU A 44 14.36 -17.32 3.27
N ASP A 45 13.28 -18.06 3.00
CA ASP A 45 12.04 -17.48 2.48
C ASP A 45 11.27 -16.69 3.56
N GLU A 46 11.28 -17.14 4.81
CA GLU A 46 10.76 -16.36 5.94
C GLU A 46 11.54 -15.06 6.11
N TRP A 47 12.87 -15.12 5.95
CA TRP A 47 13.70 -13.93 6.04
C TRP A 47 13.45 -12.94 4.91
N ARG A 48 13.40 -13.41 3.66
CA ARG A 48 13.01 -12.58 2.51
C ARG A 48 11.61 -11.97 2.69
N SER A 49 10.68 -12.73 3.25
CA SER A 49 9.34 -12.23 3.59
C SER A 49 9.38 -11.10 4.61
N PHE A 50 10.23 -11.25 5.66
CA PHE A 50 10.44 -10.18 6.64
C PHE A 50 11.05 -8.91 6.01
N LEU A 51 12.07 -9.06 5.15
CA LEU A 51 12.69 -7.95 4.44
C LEU A 51 11.66 -7.22 3.54
N LYS A 52 10.81 -7.98 2.85
CA LYS A 52 9.71 -7.42 2.07
C LYS A 52 8.73 -6.64 2.95
N ILE A 53 8.29 -7.21 4.08
CA ILE A 53 7.42 -6.53 5.03
C ILE A 53 8.05 -5.21 5.51
N ALA A 54 9.34 -5.22 5.80
CA ALA A 54 10.05 -4.03 6.24
C ALA A 54 10.03 -2.92 5.18
N LEU A 55 10.31 -3.25 3.91
CA LEU A 55 10.22 -2.31 2.80
C LEU A 55 8.79 -1.79 2.62
N ASP A 56 7.80 -2.68 2.61
CA ASP A 56 6.39 -2.35 2.45
C ASP A 56 5.90 -1.34 3.51
N PHE A 57 6.37 -1.44 4.75
CA PHE A 57 6.01 -0.45 5.77
C PHE A 57 6.48 0.96 5.44
N PHE A 58 7.67 1.11 4.86
CA PHE A 58 8.19 2.41 4.48
C PHE A 58 7.53 2.93 3.20
N VAL A 59 7.34 2.08 2.20
CA VAL A 59 6.69 2.44 0.94
C VAL A 59 5.24 2.88 1.18
N ARG A 60 4.46 2.13 1.95
CA ARG A 60 3.05 2.45 2.24
C ARG A 60 2.86 3.71 3.07
N GLU A 61 3.85 4.10 3.84
CA GLU A 61 3.84 5.38 4.56
C GLU A 61 4.44 6.53 3.73
N SER A 62 4.71 6.32 2.44
CA SER A 62 5.40 7.26 1.54
C SER A 62 6.75 7.70 2.10
N ARG A 63 7.44 6.79 2.75
CA ARG A 63 8.75 7.02 3.34
C ARG A 63 9.81 6.22 2.60
N ALA A 64 11.00 6.75 2.56
CA ALA A 64 12.16 6.12 1.94
C ALA A 64 12.04 5.80 0.43
N VAL A 65 11.02 6.28 -0.26
CA VAL A 65 10.90 6.14 -1.71
C VAL A 65 11.37 7.42 -2.37
N GLN A 66 12.37 7.32 -3.25
CA GLN A 66 12.78 8.45 -4.08
C GLN A 66 11.92 8.46 -5.35
N LEU A 67 11.28 9.59 -5.58
CA LEU A 67 10.55 9.86 -6.81
C LEU A 67 11.47 10.64 -7.77
N PRO A 68 11.41 10.39 -9.09
CA PRO A 68 12.07 11.24 -10.07
C PRO A 68 11.63 12.71 -9.88
N GLY A 69 12.56 13.67 -9.93
CA GLY A 69 12.26 15.08 -9.64
C GLY A 69 11.16 15.72 -10.52
N SER A 70 10.91 15.13 -11.70
CA SER A 70 9.77 15.53 -12.55
C SER A 70 8.41 15.12 -11.99
N TRP A 71 8.37 14.15 -11.08
CA TRP A 71 7.13 13.61 -10.50
C TRP A 71 6.63 14.41 -9.29
N ASP A 72 7.49 15.19 -8.66
CA ASP A 72 7.10 16.10 -7.57
C ASP A 72 6.01 17.07 -8.01
N ARG A 73 6.01 17.47 -9.28
CA ARG A 73 4.99 18.36 -9.86
C ARG A 73 3.66 17.68 -10.16
N TRP A 74 3.65 16.36 -10.43
CA TRP A 74 2.48 15.65 -10.95
C TRP A 74 1.73 14.82 -9.93
N GLY A 75 2.42 14.29 -8.95
CA GLY A 75 1.85 13.25 -8.09
C GLY A 75 1.66 13.61 -6.64
N ALA A 76 2.37 14.61 -6.14
CA ALA A 76 2.54 14.65 -4.71
C ALA A 76 3.03 15.97 -4.12
N GLU A 77 2.27 17.02 -4.22
CA GLU A 77 2.50 18.23 -3.42
C GLU A 77 2.68 17.97 -1.91
N ARG A 78 2.49 16.72 -1.45
CA ARG A 78 2.54 16.34 -0.03
C ARG A 78 3.22 15.01 0.28
N ILE A 79 3.87 14.33 -0.66
CA ILE A 79 4.66 13.13 -0.35
C ILE A 79 6.09 13.60 -0.04
N PHE A 80 6.32 13.94 1.20
CA PHE A 80 7.70 14.15 1.68
C PHE A 80 8.34 12.78 1.86
N SER A 81 9.13 12.35 0.86
CA SER A 81 9.98 11.18 1.00
C SER A 81 10.95 11.42 2.16
N LYS A 82 10.87 10.58 3.19
CA LYS A 82 11.80 10.62 4.30
C LYS A 82 12.91 9.61 4.05
N GLN A 83 14.15 10.06 4.12
CA GLN A 83 15.29 9.17 4.07
C GLN A 83 15.40 8.33 5.35
N LEU A 84 15.86 7.09 5.21
CA LEU A 84 16.12 6.20 6.33
C LEU A 84 17.56 6.38 6.81
N LEU A 85 17.71 6.63 8.12
CA LEU A 85 19.01 6.65 8.77
C LEU A 85 19.35 5.28 9.37
N PRO A 86 20.64 4.92 9.46
CA PRO A 86 21.08 3.69 10.10
C PRO A 86 20.54 3.53 11.53
N PRO A 87 20.40 2.29 12.04
CA PRO A 87 19.90 2.03 13.39
C PRO A 87 20.80 2.63 14.48
N ALA A 88 22.11 2.73 14.26
CA ALA A 88 23.09 3.27 15.18
C ALA A 88 23.31 4.81 15.08
N SER A 89 22.58 5.49 14.18
CA SER A 89 22.77 6.93 14.01
C SER A 89 22.43 7.69 15.29
N LEU A 90 23.39 8.47 15.79
CA LEU A 90 23.22 9.39 16.92
C LEU A 90 22.63 10.74 16.50
N GLU A 91 22.56 11.01 15.20
CA GLU A 91 22.06 12.27 14.65
C GLU A 91 20.61 12.54 15.04
N LYS A 92 20.29 13.80 15.31
CA LYS A 92 18.91 14.23 15.46
C LYS A 92 18.22 14.15 14.10
N THR A 93 17.07 13.47 14.05
CA THR A 93 16.29 13.39 12.82
C THR A 93 15.74 14.74 12.42
N THR A 94 15.92 15.11 11.17
CA THR A 94 15.23 16.25 10.55
C THR A 94 13.79 15.84 10.15
N ARG A 95 12.99 16.80 9.68
CA ARG A 95 11.65 16.48 9.12
C ARG A 95 11.71 15.52 7.92
N LYS A 96 12.85 15.47 7.22
CA LYS A 96 13.08 14.64 6.03
C LYS A 96 13.74 13.28 6.35
N GLN A 97 13.95 12.96 7.61
CA GLN A 97 14.65 11.75 8.02
C GLN A 97 13.85 10.94 9.02
N ILE A 98 14.05 9.63 9.03
CA ILE A 98 13.50 8.67 10.00
C ILE A 98 14.56 7.61 10.28
N LYS A 99 14.73 7.24 11.54
CA LYS A 99 15.66 6.17 11.93
C LYS A 99 15.09 4.80 11.64
N TRP A 100 15.96 3.88 11.23
CA TRP A 100 15.62 2.47 11.19
C TRP A 100 15.17 1.99 12.58
N PRO A 101 14.17 1.13 12.68
CA PRO A 101 13.62 0.69 13.96
C PRO A 101 14.65 0.00 14.86
N ARG A 102 14.53 0.25 16.15
CA ARG A 102 15.20 -0.46 17.24
C ARG A 102 14.20 -0.71 18.36
N VAL A 103 14.51 -1.66 19.22
CA VAL A 103 13.71 -1.88 20.43
C VAL A 103 13.86 -0.70 21.39
N ARG A 104 12.76 -0.23 21.93
CA ARG A 104 12.71 0.90 22.87
C ARG A 104 12.46 0.38 24.28
N LYS A 105 13.20 0.90 25.28
CA LYS A 105 13.09 0.46 26.67
C LYS A 105 11.74 0.81 27.31
N THR A 106 11.20 1.98 27.02
CA THR A 106 10.08 2.59 27.77
C THR A 106 8.94 3.13 26.93
N SER A 107 8.94 2.87 25.62
CA SER A 107 7.93 3.45 24.72
C SER A 107 7.32 2.40 23.81
N ARG A 108 6.22 2.81 23.15
CA ARG A 108 5.54 2.02 22.15
C ARG A 108 6.50 1.45 21.11
N GLN A 109 6.52 0.13 20.98
CA GLN A 109 7.35 -0.56 20.00
C GLN A 109 6.90 -0.29 18.56
N SER A 110 7.86 -0.26 17.64
CA SER A 110 7.55 -0.21 16.21
C SER A 110 6.84 -1.48 15.74
N ARG A 111 6.16 -1.40 14.60
CA ARG A 111 5.46 -2.56 14.02
C ARG A 111 6.41 -3.71 13.70
N LEU A 112 7.61 -3.42 13.20
CA LEU A 112 8.62 -4.44 12.89
C LEU A 112 9.13 -5.14 14.16
N VAL A 113 9.39 -4.38 15.23
CA VAL A 113 9.76 -4.94 16.54
C VAL A 113 8.67 -5.87 17.06
N ARG A 114 7.41 -5.43 17.03
CA ARG A 114 6.27 -6.25 17.47
C ARG A 114 6.14 -7.53 16.65
N LEU A 115 6.30 -7.43 15.33
CA LEU A 115 6.21 -8.59 14.43
C LEU A 115 7.28 -9.63 14.76
N LEU A 116 8.56 -9.21 14.95
CA LEU A 116 9.65 -10.11 15.32
C LEU A 116 9.43 -10.70 16.72
N ALA A 117 9.06 -9.87 17.69
CA ALA A 117 8.79 -10.32 19.06
C ALA A 117 7.69 -11.40 19.06
N TYR A 118 6.63 -11.18 18.28
CA TYR A 118 5.54 -12.13 18.20
C TYR A 118 5.92 -13.41 17.45
N ALA A 119 6.60 -13.28 16.31
CA ALA A 119 7.01 -14.43 15.50
C ALA A 119 8.03 -15.35 16.21
N LEU A 120 8.80 -14.80 17.13
CA LEU A 120 9.83 -15.51 17.88
C LEU A 120 9.44 -15.77 19.36
N GLN A 121 8.24 -15.34 19.76
CA GLN A 121 7.76 -15.46 21.15
C GLN A 121 8.73 -14.81 22.16
N LEU A 122 9.28 -13.64 21.79
CA LEU A 122 10.21 -12.87 22.62
C LEU A 122 9.49 -11.75 23.35
N ASP A 123 9.84 -11.54 24.63
CA ASP A 123 9.36 -10.40 25.39
C ASP A 123 10.34 -9.21 25.25
N PRO A 124 9.95 -8.10 24.60
CA PRO A 124 10.81 -6.94 24.43
C PRO A 124 11.17 -6.22 25.74
N SER A 125 10.56 -6.56 26.88
CA SER A 125 10.94 -6.04 28.18
C SER A 125 12.28 -6.64 28.68
N LEU A 126 12.60 -7.85 28.26
CA LEU A 126 13.83 -8.56 28.64
C LEU A 126 15.02 -8.09 27.78
N GLU A 127 16.18 -7.92 28.39
CA GLU A 127 17.38 -7.44 27.72
C GLU A 127 17.84 -8.38 26.61
N THR A 128 17.94 -9.68 26.93
CA THR A 128 18.31 -10.72 25.96
C THR A 128 17.38 -10.77 24.74
N SER A 129 16.08 -10.54 24.93
CA SER A 129 15.11 -10.48 23.84
C SER A 129 15.30 -9.22 22.98
N ARG A 130 15.62 -8.09 23.62
CA ARG A 130 15.92 -6.82 22.91
C ARG A 130 17.14 -6.98 22.01
N ASP A 131 18.23 -7.55 22.55
CA ASP A 131 19.47 -7.74 21.79
C ASP A 131 19.25 -8.65 20.57
N ARG A 132 18.48 -9.73 20.74
CA ARG A 132 18.11 -10.63 19.62
C ARG A 132 17.28 -9.92 18.55
N ILE A 133 16.29 -9.14 18.94
CA ILE A 133 15.46 -8.40 18.00
C ILE A 133 16.28 -7.31 17.30
N ASP A 134 17.11 -6.57 18.03
CA ASP A 134 17.97 -5.54 17.46
C ASP A 134 19.01 -6.12 16.51
N ALA A 135 19.57 -7.29 16.80
CA ALA A 135 20.47 -8.01 15.90
C ALA A 135 19.77 -8.39 14.57
N LEU A 136 18.51 -8.83 14.62
CA LEU A 136 17.72 -9.12 13.42
C LEU A 136 17.40 -7.86 12.62
N LEU A 137 17.07 -6.77 13.30
CA LEU A 137 16.81 -5.47 12.62
C LEU A 137 18.07 -4.90 11.97
N LEU A 138 19.24 -5.11 12.61
CA LEU A 138 20.54 -4.77 12.02
C LEU A 138 20.84 -5.65 10.81
N ALA A 139 20.67 -6.96 10.92
CA ALA A 139 20.84 -7.89 9.81
C ALA A 139 19.94 -7.51 8.60
N ALA A 140 18.69 -7.11 8.87
CA ALA A 140 17.80 -6.65 7.83
C ALA A 140 18.28 -5.34 7.15
N TRP A 141 18.77 -4.40 7.95
CA TRP A 141 19.40 -3.19 7.40
C TRP A 141 20.57 -3.49 6.50
N GLU A 142 21.47 -4.37 6.93
CA GLU A 142 22.64 -4.78 6.17
C GLU A 142 22.28 -5.52 4.89
N ASP A 143 21.29 -6.41 4.91
CA ASP A 143 20.83 -7.11 3.71
C ASP A 143 20.17 -6.15 2.73
N LEU A 144 19.42 -5.17 3.21
CA LEU A 144 18.77 -4.17 2.34
C LEU A 144 19.74 -3.12 1.80
N THR A 145 20.83 -2.84 2.47
CA THR A 145 21.82 -1.83 2.06
C THR A 145 23.04 -2.40 1.37
N LEU A 146 23.59 -3.51 1.87
CA LEU A 146 24.87 -4.08 1.41
C LEU A 146 24.66 -5.24 0.42
N THR A 147 23.77 -6.19 0.75
CA THR A 147 23.57 -7.38 -0.07
C THR A 147 22.73 -7.06 -1.32
N THR A 148 21.59 -6.38 -1.13
CA THR A 148 20.64 -6.11 -2.24
C THR A 148 20.78 -4.72 -2.84
N ASN A 149 21.38 -3.79 -2.10
CA ASN A 149 21.40 -2.37 -2.43
C ASN A 149 19.99 -1.81 -2.81
N LEU A 150 18.93 -2.37 -2.20
CA LEU A 150 17.57 -1.84 -2.35
C LEU A 150 17.43 -0.49 -1.64
N LEU A 151 18.06 -0.34 -0.49
CA LEU A 151 18.18 0.94 0.20
C LEU A 151 19.48 1.62 -0.23
N GLN A 152 19.40 2.43 -1.28
CA GLN A 152 20.52 3.12 -1.89
C GLN A 152 20.97 4.32 -1.07
N ALA A 153 22.25 4.72 -1.22
CA ALA A 153 22.78 5.90 -0.56
C ALA A 153 22.18 7.19 -1.13
N GLY A 154 21.68 8.03 -0.24
CA GLY A 154 21.24 9.37 -0.53
C GLY A 154 22.19 10.44 0.04
N ALA A 155 21.77 11.70 0.00
CA ALA A 155 22.46 12.77 0.70
C ALA A 155 22.41 12.53 2.23
N ASP A 156 23.35 13.12 2.97
CA ASP A 156 23.37 13.15 4.45
C ASP A 156 23.24 11.76 5.10
N GLN A 157 23.98 10.77 4.61
CA GLN A 157 23.96 9.37 5.11
C GLN A 157 22.58 8.69 5.07
N GLY A 158 21.58 9.33 4.57
CA GLY A 158 20.25 8.78 4.41
C GLY A 158 20.20 7.69 3.33
N ARG A 159 19.23 6.79 3.45
CA ARG A 159 18.96 5.73 2.49
C ARG A 159 17.56 5.87 1.92
N TYR A 160 17.39 5.48 0.67
CA TYR A 160 16.10 5.50 -0.01
C TYR A 160 15.97 4.29 -0.94
N LEU A 161 14.74 3.92 -1.24
CA LEU A 161 14.36 2.92 -2.22
C LEU A 161 14.07 3.62 -3.55
N ASP A 162 14.72 3.18 -4.62
CA ASP A 162 14.39 3.63 -5.97
C ASP A 162 13.13 2.91 -6.47
N MET A 163 12.22 3.64 -7.10
CA MET A 163 11.04 3.05 -7.73
C MET A 163 11.39 2.05 -8.85
N ALA A 164 12.53 2.22 -9.50
CA ALA A 164 13.02 1.29 -10.52
C ALA A 164 13.30 -0.12 -9.96
N ASP A 165 13.51 -0.23 -8.64
CA ASP A 165 13.73 -1.49 -7.94
C ASP A 165 12.43 -2.17 -7.47
N MET A 166 11.28 -1.61 -7.83
CA MET A 166 9.96 -2.15 -7.52
C MET A 166 9.30 -2.72 -8.77
N ALA A 167 8.66 -3.86 -8.64
CA ALA A 167 7.84 -4.46 -9.67
C ALA A 167 6.41 -4.68 -9.15
N PHE A 168 5.43 -4.58 -10.06
CA PHE A 168 4.04 -4.85 -9.79
C PHE A 168 3.62 -6.11 -10.52
N GLN A 169 2.93 -6.99 -9.81
CA GLN A 169 2.44 -8.24 -10.36
C GLN A 169 1.02 -8.52 -9.85
N PRO A 170 0.18 -9.23 -10.63
CA PRO A 170 -1.07 -9.75 -10.12
C PRO A 170 -0.84 -10.60 -8.86
N LEU A 171 -1.73 -10.47 -7.90
CA LEU A 171 -1.71 -11.30 -6.70
C LEU A 171 -2.47 -12.59 -6.98
N THR A 172 -1.75 -13.69 -7.14
CA THR A 172 -2.35 -15.01 -7.40
C THR A 172 -2.51 -15.86 -6.14
N GLN A 173 -1.67 -15.58 -5.13
CA GLN A 173 -1.71 -16.24 -3.83
C GLN A 173 -1.48 -15.21 -2.74
N GLY A 174 -2.31 -15.25 -1.71
CA GLY A 174 -2.23 -14.33 -0.59
C GLY A 174 -2.67 -14.98 0.72
N TRP A 175 -2.87 -14.14 1.71
CA TRP A 175 -3.30 -14.53 3.05
C TRP A 175 -4.42 -13.61 3.53
N ILE A 176 -5.50 -14.18 4.01
CA ILE A 176 -6.58 -13.43 4.64
C ILE A 176 -6.13 -13.03 6.05
N CYS A 177 -6.05 -11.73 6.29
CA CYS A 177 -5.70 -11.19 7.60
C CYS A 177 -6.91 -11.24 8.54
N PRO A 178 -6.84 -11.95 9.67
CA PRO A 178 -7.98 -12.04 10.60
C PRO A 178 -8.28 -10.70 11.30
N VAL A 179 -7.30 -9.80 11.37
CA VAL A 179 -7.44 -8.48 12.01
C VAL A 179 -8.06 -7.44 11.08
N THR A 180 -7.62 -7.40 9.83
CA THR A 180 -8.06 -6.37 8.87
C THR A 180 -9.10 -6.87 7.88
N ARG A 181 -9.34 -8.17 7.82
CA ARG A 181 -10.20 -8.85 6.83
C ARG A 181 -9.80 -8.55 5.38
N ARG A 182 -8.50 -8.35 5.14
CA ARG A 182 -7.94 -8.04 3.83
C ARG A 182 -7.00 -9.14 3.38
N VAL A 183 -6.82 -9.23 2.08
CA VAL A 183 -5.82 -10.10 1.49
C VAL A 183 -4.45 -9.43 1.58
N LEU A 184 -3.50 -10.15 2.15
CA LEU A 184 -2.10 -9.77 2.24
C LEU A 184 -1.28 -10.59 1.25
N ASP A 185 -0.29 -9.99 0.65
CA ASP A 185 0.63 -10.64 -0.28
C ASP A 185 1.85 -11.27 0.42
N VAL A 186 2.05 -10.95 1.70
CA VAL A 186 3.15 -11.47 2.51
C VAL A 186 2.77 -11.54 3.99
N THR A 187 3.25 -12.57 4.68
CA THR A 187 3.13 -12.75 6.13
C THR A 187 4.47 -13.27 6.68
N LEU A 188 4.69 -13.17 7.98
CA LEU A 188 5.81 -13.79 8.66
C LEU A 188 5.28 -14.96 9.50
N ARG A 189 5.57 -16.21 9.10
CA ARG A 189 5.05 -17.43 9.78
C ARG A 189 3.52 -17.43 9.93
N ASN A 190 2.81 -16.98 8.89
CA ASN A 190 1.35 -16.76 8.88
C ASN A 190 0.86 -15.71 9.90
N ILE A 191 1.75 -14.88 10.43
CA ILE A 191 1.39 -13.76 11.30
C ILE A 191 1.21 -12.52 10.43
N PRO A 192 0.08 -11.79 10.57
CA PRO A 192 -0.13 -10.58 9.80
C PRO A 192 0.84 -9.47 10.21
N PRO A 193 1.39 -8.69 9.26
CA PRO A 193 2.29 -7.58 9.58
C PRO A 193 1.59 -6.43 10.33
N TYR A 194 0.26 -6.43 10.38
CA TYR A 194 -0.56 -5.38 11.02
C TYR A 194 -1.04 -5.79 12.41
N LEU A 195 -0.12 -6.16 13.28
CA LEU A 195 -0.44 -6.52 14.65
C LEU A 195 -1.04 -5.34 15.43
N PRO A 196 -2.09 -5.58 16.24
CA PRO A 196 -2.59 -4.60 17.20
C PRO A 196 -1.49 -4.27 18.23
N GLU A 197 -1.62 -3.14 18.93
CA GLU A 197 -0.63 -2.74 19.95
C GLU A 197 -0.61 -3.68 21.14
N LYS A 198 -1.78 -4.11 21.53
CA LYS A 198 -1.99 -5.07 22.60
C LYS A 198 -2.78 -6.23 21.99
N PRO A 199 -2.14 -7.35 21.67
CA PRO A 199 -2.87 -8.56 21.32
C PRO A 199 -3.72 -8.99 22.52
N GLY A 200 -4.94 -9.45 22.26
CA GLY A 200 -5.80 -10.01 23.29
C GLY A 200 -5.18 -11.23 23.97
N HIS A 201 -5.76 -11.70 25.06
CA HIS A 201 -5.28 -12.87 25.81
C HIS A 201 -5.19 -14.14 24.96
N GLU A 202 -5.97 -14.25 23.90
CA GLU A 202 -5.96 -15.39 22.97
C GLU A 202 -4.83 -15.33 21.93
N GLY A 203 -4.02 -14.27 21.94
CA GLY A 203 -2.97 -14.06 20.95
C GLY A 203 -3.50 -13.51 19.63
N VAL A 204 -2.65 -13.52 18.60
CA VAL A 204 -3.02 -13.09 17.26
C VAL A 204 -3.39 -14.32 16.40
N ALA A 205 -4.61 -14.35 15.90
CA ALA A 205 -5.04 -15.38 14.98
C ALA A 205 -4.14 -15.39 13.72
N ARG A 206 -3.83 -16.58 13.22
CA ARG A 206 -2.96 -16.75 12.04
C ARG A 206 -3.75 -16.46 10.76
N CYS A 207 -3.06 -15.94 9.78
CA CYS A 207 -3.63 -15.72 8.45
C CYS A 207 -3.89 -17.04 7.74
N GLN A 208 -5.01 -17.12 7.04
CA GLN A 208 -5.36 -18.24 6.17
C GLN A 208 -4.88 -17.98 4.75
N ARG A 209 -4.34 -19.00 4.10
CA ARG A 209 -3.90 -18.90 2.70
C ARG A 209 -5.11 -18.87 1.78
N VAL A 210 -5.06 -18.02 0.77
CA VAL A 210 -6.10 -17.90 -0.27
C VAL A 210 -5.44 -17.81 -1.64
N THR A 211 -6.09 -18.44 -2.63
CA THR A 211 -5.73 -18.29 -4.04
C THR A 211 -6.68 -17.27 -4.65
N ILE A 212 -6.12 -16.32 -5.41
CA ILE A 212 -6.90 -15.29 -6.11
C ILE A 212 -6.74 -15.54 -7.60
N PRO A 213 -7.83 -15.78 -8.33
CA PRO A 213 -7.77 -15.99 -9.76
C PRO A 213 -7.43 -14.67 -10.47
N VAL A 214 -6.63 -14.75 -11.51
CA VAL A 214 -6.35 -13.62 -12.39
C VAL A 214 -7.43 -13.58 -13.46
N CYS A 215 -8.03 -12.42 -13.66
CA CYS A 215 -9.02 -12.24 -14.70
C CYS A 215 -8.33 -12.20 -16.07
N ASP A 216 -8.48 -13.25 -16.85
CA ASP A 216 -7.95 -13.38 -18.20
C ASP A 216 -8.84 -12.72 -19.26
N VAL A 217 -10.08 -12.40 -18.92
CA VAL A 217 -11.03 -11.70 -19.79
C VAL A 217 -10.44 -10.39 -20.32
N LEU A 218 -9.65 -9.67 -19.48
CA LEU A 218 -9.04 -8.40 -19.88
C LEU A 218 -7.96 -8.51 -20.97
N THR A 219 -7.49 -9.72 -21.24
CA THR A 219 -6.52 -10.01 -22.33
C THR A 219 -7.18 -10.33 -23.66
N GLN A 220 -8.51 -10.38 -23.70
CA GLN A 220 -9.29 -10.70 -24.88
C GLN A 220 -9.77 -9.41 -25.56
N ASP A 221 -9.92 -9.48 -26.90
CA ASP A 221 -10.47 -8.38 -27.68
C ASP A 221 -12.00 -8.42 -27.64
N PHE A 222 -12.62 -7.27 -27.39
CA PHE A 222 -14.07 -7.12 -27.38
C PHE A 222 -14.50 -6.03 -28.35
N PRO A 223 -15.64 -6.19 -29.02
CA PRO A 223 -16.14 -5.22 -30.00
C PRO A 223 -16.49 -3.88 -29.36
N HIS A 224 -16.87 -3.87 -28.09
CA HIS A 224 -17.20 -2.69 -27.31
C HIS A 224 -17.09 -2.95 -25.81
N ASP A 225 -17.03 -1.89 -25.01
CA ASP A 225 -16.83 -1.95 -23.54
C ASP A 225 -17.93 -2.74 -22.83
N ASP A 226 -19.19 -2.65 -23.25
CA ASP A 226 -20.30 -3.37 -22.63
C ASP A 226 -20.13 -4.90 -22.75
N ALA A 227 -19.61 -5.39 -23.87
CA ALA A 227 -19.34 -6.82 -24.07
C ALA A 227 -18.23 -7.29 -23.12
N ARG A 228 -17.16 -6.48 -22.95
CA ARG A 228 -16.09 -6.75 -21.99
C ARG A 228 -16.62 -6.79 -20.56
N VAL A 229 -17.42 -5.81 -20.16
CA VAL A 229 -18.03 -5.74 -18.83
C VAL A 229 -18.93 -6.96 -18.58
N ALA A 230 -19.76 -7.33 -19.54
CA ALA A 230 -20.63 -8.52 -19.44
C ALA A 230 -19.82 -9.81 -19.27
N ALA A 231 -18.75 -9.99 -20.07
CA ALA A 231 -17.86 -11.15 -19.98
C ALA A 231 -17.14 -11.21 -18.62
N THR A 232 -16.67 -10.09 -18.11
CA THR A 232 -16.03 -10.01 -16.80
C THR A 232 -16.99 -10.36 -15.66
N ARG A 233 -18.22 -9.87 -15.71
CA ARG A 233 -19.26 -10.21 -14.73
C ARG A 233 -19.60 -11.70 -14.76
N ALA A 234 -19.73 -12.26 -15.93
CA ALA A 234 -19.93 -13.69 -16.10
C ALA A 234 -18.77 -14.50 -15.53
N TRP A 235 -17.53 -14.06 -15.75
CA TRP A 235 -16.34 -14.69 -15.18
C TRP A 235 -16.34 -14.63 -13.65
N VAL A 236 -16.64 -13.48 -13.04
CA VAL A 236 -16.75 -13.34 -11.57
C VAL A 236 -17.83 -14.28 -11.02
N GLN A 237 -19.01 -14.31 -11.65
CA GLN A 237 -20.14 -15.15 -11.20
C GLN A 237 -19.84 -16.65 -11.32
N ALA A 238 -19.12 -17.05 -12.35
CA ALA A 238 -18.81 -18.45 -12.60
C ALA A 238 -17.63 -18.99 -11.76
N HIS A 239 -16.84 -18.10 -11.11
CA HIS A 239 -15.61 -18.52 -10.44
C HIS A 239 -15.84 -18.89 -8.96
N PRO A 240 -15.75 -20.17 -8.55
CA PRO A 240 -16.11 -20.61 -7.19
C PRO A 240 -15.31 -19.94 -6.09
N VAL A 241 -14.00 -19.69 -6.33
CA VAL A 241 -13.11 -19.02 -5.34
C VAL A 241 -13.57 -17.58 -5.09
N LEU A 242 -14.02 -16.88 -6.14
CA LEU A 242 -14.53 -15.51 -6.00
C LEU A 242 -15.88 -15.50 -5.28
N GLN A 243 -16.74 -16.46 -5.53
CA GLN A 243 -18.01 -16.56 -4.80
C GLN A 243 -17.77 -16.76 -3.30
N GLY A 244 -16.86 -17.64 -2.90
CA GLY A 244 -16.45 -17.77 -1.50
C GLY A 244 -15.85 -16.49 -0.93
N ALA A 245 -15.02 -15.78 -1.69
CA ALA A 245 -14.45 -14.50 -1.26
C ALA A 245 -15.49 -13.38 -1.11
N ILE A 246 -16.55 -13.39 -1.93
CA ILE A 246 -17.70 -12.48 -1.82
C ILE A 246 -18.50 -12.78 -0.54
N GLU A 247 -18.82 -14.04 -0.30
CA GLU A 247 -19.53 -14.49 0.90
C GLU A 247 -18.77 -14.14 2.19
N GLU A 248 -17.46 -14.26 2.18
CA GLU A 248 -16.60 -13.87 3.31
C GLU A 248 -16.37 -12.35 3.41
N GLY A 249 -16.89 -11.55 2.49
CA GLY A 249 -16.71 -10.09 2.45
C GLY A 249 -15.28 -9.63 2.12
N ILE A 250 -14.47 -10.48 1.48
CA ILE A 250 -13.11 -10.19 1.05
C ILE A 250 -13.09 -9.56 -0.34
N TRP A 251 -14.00 -10.00 -1.20
CA TRP A 251 -14.22 -9.46 -2.53
C TRP A 251 -15.49 -8.60 -2.53
N SER A 252 -15.41 -7.38 -3.01
CA SER A 252 -16.51 -6.40 -2.99
C SER A 252 -16.85 -5.91 -4.40
N ASN A 253 -17.95 -5.20 -4.54
CA ASN A 253 -18.32 -4.52 -5.77
C ASN A 253 -17.23 -3.59 -6.32
N LEU A 254 -16.31 -3.13 -5.46
CA LEU A 254 -15.20 -2.31 -5.90
C LEU A 254 -14.16 -3.16 -6.64
N ASN A 255 -13.94 -4.40 -6.21
CA ASN A 255 -13.10 -5.36 -6.93
C ASN A 255 -13.67 -5.63 -8.31
N ASP A 256 -15.00 -5.87 -8.41
CA ASP A 256 -15.70 -6.08 -9.69
C ASP A 256 -15.46 -4.92 -10.64
N ARG A 257 -15.64 -3.68 -10.18
CA ARG A 257 -15.41 -2.46 -10.95
C ARG A 257 -14.00 -2.35 -11.50
N VAL A 258 -13.01 -2.72 -10.70
CA VAL A 258 -11.60 -2.70 -11.14
C VAL A 258 -11.35 -3.77 -12.20
N VAL A 259 -11.85 -4.99 -11.99
CA VAL A 259 -11.69 -6.09 -12.94
C VAL A 259 -12.49 -5.86 -14.22
N GLU A 260 -13.63 -5.20 -14.16
CA GLU A 260 -14.39 -4.73 -15.34
C GLU A 260 -13.61 -3.69 -16.17
N GLY A 261 -12.50 -3.17 -15.67
CA GLY A 261 -11.80 -2.08 -16.32
C GLY A 261 -12.63 -0.80 -16.37
N ALA A 262 -13.54 -0.61 -15.42
CA ALA A 262 -14.36 0.59 -15.32
C ALA A 262 -13.47 1.83 -15.30
N GLY A 263 -13.91 2.86 -16.01
CA GLY A 263 -13.16 4.09 -16.16
C GLY A 263 -12.76 4.70 -14.81
N TYR A 264 -11.55 5.20 -14.76
CA TYR A 264 -11.01 5.81 -13.56
C TYR A 264 -11.78 7.08 -13.23
N PHE A 265 -12.51 7.11 -12.10
CA PHE A 265 -13.20 8.32 -11.68
C PHE A 265 -12.19 9.32 -11.14
N ARG A 266 -12.04 10.42 -11.84
CA ARG A 266 -11.29 11.58 -11.40
C ARG A 266 -12.26 12.60 -10.83
N ALA A 267 -12.33 12.68 -9.51
CA ALA A 267 -13.16 13.63 -8.78
C ALA A 267 -12.36 14.89 -8.42
N VAL A 268 -12.99 16.04 -8.58
CA VAL A 268 -12.44 17.33 -8.11
C VAL A 268 -13.52 18.09 -7.34
N GLU A 269 -13.04 18.97 -6.47
CA GLU A 269 -13.89 19.90 -5.75
C GLU A 269 -13.86 21.26 -6.45
N HIS A 270 -15.04 21.77 -6.81
CA HIS A 270 -15.26 23.09 -7.37
C HIS A 270 -15.95 23.96 -6.32
N SER A 271 -15.17 24.65 -5.51
CA SER A 271 -15.67 25.51 -4.43
C SER A 271 -14.96 26.86 -4.43
N ALA A 272 -15.58 27.88 -3.84
CA ALA A 272 -15.01 29.22 -3.69
C ALA A 272 -13.70 29.26 -2.89
N GLN A 273 -13.31 28.17 -2.24
CA GLN A 273 -12.02 28.05 -1.54
C GLN A 273 -10.84 27.81 -2.52
N GLN A 274 -11.11 27.51 -3.77
CA GLN A 274 -10.10 27.32 -4.80
C GLN A 274 -9.82 28.63 -5.55
N SER A 275 -8.61 28.77 -6.10
CA SER A 275 -8.29 29.94 -6.93
C SER A 275 -9.05 29.89 -8.26
N GLY A 276 -9.46 31.05 -8.82
CA GLY A 276 -10.18 31.13 -10.08
C GLY A 276 -9.49 30.39 -11.24
N LYS A 277 -8.16 30.54 -11.39
CA LYS A 277 -7.37 29.82 -12.40
C LYS A 277 -7.47 28.29 -12.26
N ARG A 278 -7.62 27.79 -11.03
CA ARG A 278 -7.75 26.36 -10.77
C ARG A 278 -9.16 25.85 -11.10
N LEU A 279 -10.16 26.68 -10.86
CA LEU A 279 -11.55 26.40 -11.21
C LEU A 279 -11.71 26.31 -12.73
N GLU A 280 -11.24 27.32 -13.48
CA GLU A 280 -11.21 27.31 -14.95
C GLU A 280 -10.50 26.08 -15.51
N HIS A 281 -9.36 25.72 -14.94
CA HIS A 281 -8.63 24.51 -15.34
C HIS A 281 -9.43 23.23 -15.09
N TYR A 282 -10.16 23.13 -13.98
CA TYR A 282 -11.00 21.96 -13.68
C TYR A 282 -12.22 21.88 -14.60
N GLU A 283 -12.83 23.02 -14.93
CA GLU A 283 -13.91 23.12 -15.89
C GLU A 283 -13.46 22.65 -17.27
N ASP A 284 -12.32 23.10 -17.75
CA ASP A 284 -11.70 22.67 -19.00
C ASP A 284 -11.44 21.16 -19.04
N LEU A 285 -10.90 20.60 -17.96
CA LEU A 285 -10.65 19.16 -17.86
C LEU A 285 -11.95 18.36 -17.82
N PHE A 286 -13.00 18.89 -17.19
CA PHE A 286 -14.32 18.27 -17.13
C PHE A 286 -15.00 18.29 -18.51
N LYS A 287 -14.98 19.42 -19.22
CA LYS A 287 -15.47 19.54 -20.61
C LYS A 287 -14.80 18.54 -21.56
N ARG A 288 -13.51 18.27 -21.35
CA ARG A 288 -12.72 17.28 -22.13
C ARG A 288 -12.89 15.83 -21.66
N GLY A 289 -13.73 15.55 -20.67
CA GLY A 289 -13.91 14.22 -20.11
C GLY A 289 -12.72 13.67 -19.33
N GLN A 290 -11.73 14.51 -19.02
CA GLN A 290 -10.55 14.12 -18.22
C GLN A 290 -10.82 14.14 -16.71
N ILE A 291 -11.91 14.77 -16.31
CA ILE A 291 -12.53 14.71 -14.98
C ILE A 291 -13.94 14.20 -15.18
N ASN A 292 -14.36 13.21 -14.42
CA ASN A 292 -15.67 12.57 -14.57
C ASN A 292 -16.63 12.95 -13.44
N LEU A 293 -16.14 13.45 -12.33
CA LEU A 293 -16.95 13.85 -11.18
C LEU A 293 -16.50 15.21 -10.68
N MET A 294 -17.44 16.15 -10.61
CA MET A 294 -17.21 17.46 -10.03
C MET A 294 -18.16 17.67 -8.85
N SER A 295 -17.60 17.84 -7.65
CA SER A 295 -18.37 18.19 -6.46
C SER A 295 -18.40 19.71 -6.36
N CYS A 296 -19.58 20.33 -6.50
CA CYS A 296 -19.75 21.76 -6.47
C CYS A 296 -20.47 22.22 -5.20
N SER A 297 -20.03 23.33 -4.63
CA SER A 297 -20.84 24.05 -3.65
C SER A 297 -21.89 24.92 -4.38
N THR A 298 -22.83 25.52 -3.63
CA THR A 298 -23.88 26.41 -4.14
C THR A 298 -23.35 27.66 -4.89
N THR A 299 -22.04 27.85 -4.92
CA THR A 299 -21.36 28.96 -5.62
C THR A 299 -21.14 28.70 -7.11
N MET A 300 -21.58 27.58 -7.66
CA MET A 300 -21.68 27.42 -9.09
C MET A 300 -22.90 28.22 -9.58
N GLU A 301 -22.72 29.53 -9.69
CA GLU A 301 -23.76 30.42 -10.14
C GLU A 301 -24.08 30.19 -11.61
N MET A 302 -25.32 30.50 -11.97
CA MET A 302 -25.85 30.43 -13.32
C MET A 302 -24.90 31.04 -14.35
N GLY A 303 -24.47 30.23 -15.32
CA GLY A 303 -23.68 30.73 -16.47
C GLY A 303 -22.41 29.93 -16.78
N VAL A 304 -22.07 28.89 -16.01
CA VAL A 304 -20.95 28.00 -16.37
C VAL A 304 -21.47 26.96 -17.37
N ASP A 305 -21.13 27.13 -18.63
CA ASP A 305 -21.38 26.11 -19.66
C ASP A 305 -20.45 24.95 -19.44
N ILE A 306 -20.92 23.90 -18.73
CA ILE A 306 -20.13 22.74 -18.39
C ILE A 306 -20.16 21.67 -19.51
N GLY A 307 -20.88 21.89 -20.58
CA GLY A 307 -21.04 20.91 -21.65
C GLY A 307 -21.97 19.74 -21.27
N GLY A 308 -21.88 18.61 -21.96
CA GLY A 308 -22.78 17.47 -21.76
C GLY A 308 -22.64 16.80 -20.39
N ILE A 309 -23.46 17.17 -19.41
CA ILE A 309 -23.58 16.51 -18.13
C ILE A 309 -24.53 15.33 -18.25
N ASN A 310 -24.06 14.12 -17.94
CA ASN A 310 -24.88 12.91 -18.00
C ASN A 310 -25.69 12.67 -16.71
N MET A 311 -25.21 13.19 -15.56
CA MET A 311 -25.89 13.00 -14.28
C MET A 311 -25.60 14.15 -13.32
N VAL A 312 -26.64 14.63 -12.64
CA VAL A 312 -26.54 15.58 -11.53
C VAL A 312 -27.09 14.92 -10.28
N ALA A 313 -26.27 14.84 -9.22
CA ALA A 313 -26.70 14.36 -7.90
C ALA A 313 -26.73 15.56 -6.94
N MET A 314 -27.90 15.83 -6.36
CA MET A 314 -28.07 16.89 -5.38
C MET A 314 -28.11 16.29 -3.98
N ASN A 315 -27.24 16.79 -3.08
CA ASN A 315 -27.23 16.38 -1.68
C ASN A 315 -28.29 17.12 -0.84
N ASN A 316 -28.62 18.34 -1.25
CA ASN A 316 -29.68 19.14 -0.64
C ASN A 316 -30.61 19.70 -1.72
N VAL A 317 -31.90 19.82 -1.43
CA VAL A 317 -32.84 20.47 -2.30
C VAL A 317 -32.50 21.98 -2.33
N PRO A 318 -32.35 22.62 -3.50
CA PRO A 318 -32.11 24.05 -3.58
C PRO A 318 -33.29 24.80 -2.90
N PRO A 319 -33.02 25.91 -2.20
CA PRO A 319 -34.03 26.59 -1.39
C PRO A 319 -35.19 27.17 -2.18
N HIS A 320 -35.10 27.37 -3.49
CA HIS A 320 -36.20 27.67 -4.46
C HIS A 320 -35.69 27.59 -5.90
N PRO A 321 -36.57 27.33 -6.91
CA PRO A 321 -36.18 27.43 -8.30
C PRO A 321 -35.87 28.90 -8.69
#